data_3e6fc9de4823ffa6999745961c9092a5
#
_entry.id   3e6fc9de4823ffa6999745961c9092a5
#
_cell.length_a   1.000
_cell.length_b   1.000
_cell.length_c   1.000
_cell.angle_alpha   90.00
_cell.angle_beta   90.00
_cell.angle_gamma   90.00
#
_symmetry.space_group_name_H-M   'P 1'
#
loop_
_entity.id
_entity.type
_entity.pdbx_description
1 polymer ?
#
loop_
_entity_poly.entity_id
_entity_poly.type
_entity_poly.pdbx_seq_one_letter_code
_entity_poly.pdbx_strand_id
1 'polypeptide(L)'
;MKNLDFSHLSVVYVNCTLKKSPDISHTSSLINVSKEIMKKENVKVEEIRLIDYKVASGVYPDMTQYGWDADEWPTIYEKIIAADILVVGTPIWLGEKSSEAQKLIERLYAMSGKTNDKGQYVFYGKVGGCIITGNEDGVKHCAMGILYSLQHVGYSIPPQADAGWIGTVGPGPSYGDTEWKGEKLDKPVGFDSDFTNRNTTFMTYNLLHLAAMMKANDGYPSYGNSRKDWDNGERW
;
A
#
# COMPACT_ATOMS: atom_id res chain seq x y z
N MET A 1 7.78 -27.53 10.30
CA MET A 1 6.76 -26.47 10.31
C MET A 1 5.84 -26.71 9.11
N LYS A 2 4.52 -26.70 9.27
CA LYS A 2 3.62 -26.72 8.11
C LYS A 2 3.87 -25.46 7.29
N ASN A 3 4.27 -25.60 6.02
CA ASN A 3 4.22 -24.48 5.09
C ASN A 3 2.78 -24.02 5.02
N LEU A 4 2.52 -22.75 5.37
CA LEU A 4 1.20 -22.15 5.19
C LEU A 4 0.96 -21.98 3.70
N ASP A 5 -0.24 -22.28 3.24
CA ASP A 5 -0.66 -22.00 1.87
C ASP A 5 -1.22 -20.58 1.78
N PHE A 6 -0.60 -19.72 0.96
CA PHE A 6 -1.03 -18.35 0.72
C PHE A 6 -1.72 -18.17 -0.65
N SER A 7 -1.87 -19.24 -1.44
CA SER A 7 -2.42 -19.18 -2.81
C SER A 7 -3.85 -18.62 -2.89
N HIS A 8 -4.56 -18.65 -1.78
CA HIS A 8 -5.92 -18.10 -1.65
C HIS A 8 -5.96 -16.59 -1.36
N LEU A 9 -4.78 -15.94 -1.20
CA LEU A 9 -4.66 -14.52 -0.93
C LEU A 9 -4.47 -13.70 -2.21
N SER A 10 -4.80 -12.42 -2.10
CA SER A 10 -4.59 -11.42 -3.13
C SER A 10 -4.01 -10.14 -2.56
N VAL A 11 -3.14 -9.47 -3.32
CA VAL A 11 -2.50 -8.20 -2.96
C VAL A 11 -2.64 -7.20 -4.10
N VAL A 12 -2.95 -5.96 -3.73
CA VAL A 12 -2.86 -4.79 -4.59
C VAL A 12 -1.76 -3.87 -4.08
N TYR A 13 -0.79 -3.58 -4.95
CA TYR A 13 0.19 -2.52 -4.75
C TYR A 13 -0.32 -1.26 -5.43
N VAL A 14 -0.41 -0.15 -4.71
CA VAL A 14 -0.69 1.15 -5.31
C VAL A 14 0.59 1.96 -5.32
N ASN A 15 1.17 2.10 -6.51
CA ASN A 15 2.38 2.87 -6.75
C ASN A 15 2.01 4.36 -6.94
N CYS A 16 2.40 5.16 -5.98
CA CYS A 16 2.14 6.60 -5.91
C CYS A 16 3.32 7.44 -6.44
N THR A 17 4.07 6.93 -7.41
CA THR A 17 5.05 7.73 -8.15
C THR A 17 4.38 8.90 -8.86
N LEU A 18 5.13 10.01 -9.07
CA LEU A 18 4.66 11.18 -9.82
C LEU A 18 4.94 11.09 -11.32
N LYS A 19 5.54 9.99 -11.78
CA LYS A 19 5.85 9.75 -13.20
C LYS A 19 4.85 8.79 -13.81
N LYS A 20 4.25 9.19 -14.95
CA LYS A 20 3.35 8.30 -15.71
C LYS A 20 4.10 7.16 -16.37
N SER A 21 3.39 6.07 -16.64
CA SER A 21 3.89 5.02 -17.53
C SER A 21 4.13 5.56 -18.94
N PRO A 22 5.19 5.12 -19.65
CA PRO A 22 6.13 4.04 -19.30
C PRO A 22 7.38 4.46 -18.50
N ASP A 23 7.46 5.71 -18.01
CA ASP A 23 8.63 6.20 -17.31
C ASP A 23 9.01 5.31 -16.11
N ILE A 24 10.32 5.17 -15.88
CA ILE A 24 10.85 4.34 -14.79
C ILE A 24 10.40 4.90 -13.43
N SER A 25 9.82 4.03 -12.61
CA SER A 25 9.51 4.31 -11.20
C SER A 25 10.45 3.51 -10.30
N HIS A 26 11.30 4.20 -9.56
CA HIS A 26 12.20 3.57 -8.59
C HIS A 26 11.44 2.93 -7.43
N THR A 27 10.29 3.50 -7.08
CA THR A 27 9.36 2.88 -6.12
C THR A 27 8.84 1.54 -6.65
N SER A 28 8.51 1.44 -7.95
CA SER A 28 8.13 0.16 -8.58
C SER A 28 9.26 -0.86 -8.53
N SER A 29 10.52 -0.43 -8.64
CA SER A 29 11.67 -1.32 -8.54
C SER A 29 11.75 -2.02 -7.17
N LEU A 30 11.49 -1.31 -6.07
CA LEU A 30 11.44 -1.91 -4.74
C LEU A 30 10.13 -2.69 -4.50
N ILE A 31 9.00 -2.21 -5.02
CA ILE A 31 7.73 -2.97 -5.03
C ILE A 31 7.93 -4.35 -5.69
N ASN A 32 8.68 -4.42 -6.79
CA ASN A 32 8.92 -5.67 -7.50
C ASN A 32 9.64 -6.72 -6.64
N VAL A 33 10.52 -6.32 -5.72
CA VAL A 33 11.15 -7.26 -4.76
C VAL A 33 10.08 -7.96 -3.91
N SER A 34 9.15 -7.20 -3.35
CA SER A 34 8.04 -7.74 -2.57
C SER A 34 7.07 -8.57 -3.45
N LYS A 35 6.76 -8.12 -4.67
CA LYS A 35 5.92 -8.86 -5.63
C LYS A 35 6.50 -10.23 -5.98
N GLU A 36 7.82 -10.34 -6.16
CA GLU A 36 8.45 -11.62 -6.46
C GLU A 36 8.33 -12.60 -5.28
N ILE A 37 8.39 -12.12 -4.03
CA ILE A 37 8.12 -12.95 -2.86
C ILE A 37 6.65 -13.41 -2.87
N MET A 38 5.70 -12.49 -3.07
CA MET A 38 4.27 -12.81 -3.14
C MET A 38 3.97 -13.86 -4.23
N LYS A 39 4.57 -13.71 -5.43
CA LYS A 39 4.40 -14.65 -6.53
C LYS A 39 4.98 -16.04 -6.22
N LYS A 40 6.14 -16.12 -5.54
CA LYS A 40 6.71 -17.40 -5.10
C LYS A 40 5.79 -18.14 -4.14
N GLU A 41 5.01 -17.42 -3.37
CA GLU A 41 3.98 -17.94 -2.48
C GLU A 41 2.61 -18.15 -3.17
N ASN A 42 2.55 -18.05 -4.50
CA ASN A 42 1.36 -18.21 -5.35
C ASN A 42 0.23 -17.20 -5.05
N VAL A 43 0.53 -16.05 -4.46
CA VAL A 43 -0.44 -14.99 -4.19
C VAL A 43 -0.83 -14.28 -5.49
N LYS A 44 -2.11 -13.96 -5.66
CA LYS A 44 -2.56 -13.12 -6.78
C LYS A 44 -2.10 -11.68 -6.58
N VAL A 45 -1.29 -11.16 -7.51
CA VAL A 45 -0.65 -9.84 -7.41
C VAL A 45 -1.15 -8.89 -8.49
N GLU A 46 -1.57 -7.69 -8.10
CA GLU A 46 -1.87 -6.58 -9.01
C GLU A 46 -1.05 -5.34 -8.59
N GLU A 47 -0.61 -4.52 -9.54
CA GLU A 47 -0.01 -3.21 -9.30
C GLU A 47 -0.80 -2.15 -10.06
N ILE A 48 -1.16 -1.07 -9.38
CA ILE A 48 -1.83 0.11 -9.93
C ILE A 48 -0.89 1.29 -9.78
N ARG A 49 -0.48 1.93 -10.88
CA ARG A 49 0.22 3.21 -10.86
C ARG A 49 -0.83 4.31 -10.85
N LEU A 50 -1.02 4.96 -9.70
CA LEU A 50 -2.16 5.85 -9.48
C LEU A 50 -2.23 7.03 -10.45
N ILE A 51 -1.07 7.63 -10.77
CA ILE A 51 -0.95 8.78 -11.68
C ILE A 51 -1.39 8.48 -13.12
N ASP A 52 -1.49 7.20 -13.52
CA ASP A 52 -1.97 6.82 -14.85
C ASP A 52 -3.48 6.98 -15.00
N TYR A 53 -4.21 7.12 -13.89
CA TYR A 53 -5.65 7.26 -13.83
C TYR A 53 -6.06 8.71 -13.52
N LYS A 54 -7.25 9.09 -14.00
CA LYS A 54 -7.85 10.39 -13.69
C LYS A 54 -8.56 10.33 -12.34
N VAL A 55 -7.79 10.26 -11.25
CA VAL A 55 -8.32 10.27 -9.89
C VAL A 55 -8.45 11.70 -9.41
N ALA A 56 -9.67 12.13 -9.15
CA ALA A 56 -9.95 13.45 -8.60
C ALA A 56 -9.48 13.56 -7.15
N SER A 57 -8.98 14.73 -6.74
CA SER A 57 -8.74 15.05 -5.33
C SER A 57 -10.06 15.21 -4.59
N GLY A 58 -10.15 14.75 -3.35
CA GLY A 58 -11.34 14.90 -2.53
C GLY A 58 -11.60 13.73 -1.61
N VAL A 59 -12.67 13.84 -0.82
CA VAL A 59 -13.01 12.93 0.29
C VAL A 59 -14.42 12.33 0.17
N TYR A 60 -14.97 12.29 -1.05
CA TYR A 60 -16.23 11.63 -1.32
C TYR A 60 -16.04 10.42 -2.26
N PRO A 61 -16.94 9.43 -2.27
CA PRO A 61 -16.81 8.22 -3.07
C PRO A 61 -16.69 8.47 -4.58
N ASP A 62 -17.38 9.48 -5.09
CA ASP A 62 -17.36 9.90 -6.48
C ASP A 62 -17.33 11.44 -6.54
N MET A 63 -16.22 12.00 -6.97
CA MET A 63 -16.00 13.45 -7.03
C MET A 63 -16.64 14.10 -8.24
N THR A 64 -17.14 13.36 -9.22
CA THR A 64 -17.91 13.94 -10.34
C THR A 64 -19.17 14.63 -9.84
N GLN A 65 -19.73 14.17 -8.72
CA GLN A 65 -20.88 14.80 -8.05
C GLN A 65 -20.53 16.16 -7.39
N TYR A 66 -19.25 16.53 -7.38
CA TYR A 66 -18.72 17.74 -6.73
C TYR A 66 -17.92 18.61 -7.70
N GLY A 67 -18.27 18.56 -9.00
CA GLY A 67 -17.74 19.48 -10.01
C GLY A 67 -16.47 19.02 -10.72
N TRP A 68 -16.07 17.77 -10.58
CA TRP A 68 -14.98 17.18 -11.36
C TRP A 68 -15.53 16.55 -12.64
N ASP A 69 -14.83 16.77 -13.77
CA ASP A 69 -15.25 16.22 -15.08
C ASP A 69 -15.10 14.70 -15.18
N ALA A 70 -14.17 14.12 -14.41
CA ALA A 70 -13.91 12.68 -14.39
C ALA A 70 -13.31 12.25 -13.05
N ASP A 71 -13.66 11.04 -12.60
CA ASP A 71 -13.08 10.40 -11.43
C ASP A 71 -13.05 8.88 -11.61
N GLU A 72 -11.87 8.31 -11.86
CA GLU A 72 -11.67 6.85 -12.01
C GLU A 72 -11.47 6.13 -10.67
N TRP A 73 -11.58 6.86 -9.56
CA TRP A 73 -11.47 6.25 -8.21
C TRP A 73 -12.43 5.09 -7.98
N PRO A 74 -13.71 5.13 -8.36
CA PRO A 74 -14.60 3.99 -8.14
C PRO A 74 -14.05 2.68 -8.72
N THR A 75 -13.46 2.72 -9.91
CA THR A 75 -12.83 1.54 -10.55
C THR A 75 -11.59 1.06 -9.78
N ILE A 76 -10.76 1.98 -9.27
CA ILE A 76 -9.58 1.64 -8.45
C ILE A 76 -10.03 1.06 -7.12
N TYR A 77 -11.04 1.66 -6.50
CA TYR A 77 -11.59 1.19 -5.24
C TYR A 77 -12.08 -0.26 -5.31
N GLU A 78 -12.78 -0.65 -6.37
CA GLU A 78 -13.23 -2.04 -6.57
C GLU A 78 -12.06 -3.03 -6.56
N LYS A 79 -10.93 -2.68 -7.13
CA LYS A 79 -9.72 -3.51 -7.10
C LYS A 79 -9.12 -3.59 -5.70
N ILE A 80 -9.06 -2.45 -5.01
CA ILE A 80 -8.52 -2.36 -3.64
C ILE A 80 -9.38 -3.17 -2.67
N ILE A 81 -10.71 -3.01 -2.75
CA ILE A 81 -11.62 -3.70 -1.82
C ILE A 81 -11.71 -5.21 -2.09
N ALA A 82 -11.44 -5.65 -3.31
CA ALA A 82 -11.39 -7.08 -3.64
C ALA A 82 -10.13 -7.78 -3.12
N ALA A 83 -9.06 -7.03 -2.83
CA ALA A 83 -7.80 -7.60 -2.34
C ALA A 83 -7.80 -7.82 -0.81
N ASP A 84 -7.06 -8.83 -0.35
CA ASP A 84 -6.84 -9.10 1.07
C ASP A 84 -5.77 -8.17 1.66
N ILE A 85 -4.81 -7.73 0.84
CA ILE A 85 -3.65 -6.92 1.24
C ILE A 85 -3.56 -5.69 0.36
N LEU A 86 -3.35 -4.52 0.98
CA LEU A 86 -2.98 -3.27 0.30
C LEU A 86 -1.57 -2.85 0.69
N VAL A 87 -0.71 -2.63 -0.30
CA VAL A 87 0.63 -2.05 -0.09
C VAL A 87 0.72 -0.71 -0.81
N VAL A 88 0.95 0.35 -0.06
CA VAL A 88 1.13 1.71 -0.59
C VAL A 88 2.60 1.96 -0.89
N GLY A 89 2.94 2.15 -2.15
CA GLY A 89 4.30 2.52 -2.58
C GLY A 89 4.41 4.03 -2.82
N THR A 90 5.41 4.71 -2.23
CA THR A 90 5.60 6.16 -2.41
C THR A 90 7.07 6.55 -2.51
N PRO A 91 7.43 7.51 -3.39
CA PRO A 91 8.69 8.23 -3.26
C PRO A 91 8.61 9.23 -2.09
N ILE A 92 9.81 9.62 -1.59
CA ILE A 92 9.97 10.72 -0.63
C ILE A 92 10.17 12.02 -1.40
N TRP A 93 9.47 13.06 -0.99
CA TRP A 93 9.65 14.44 -1.45
C TRP A 93 9.63 15.40 -0.26
N LEU A 94 10.74 16.11 0.00
CA LEU A 94 10.91 16.99 1.16
C LEU A 94 10.59 16.31 2.51
N GLY A 95 11.04 15.06 2.66
CA GLY A 95 10.76 14.26 3.86
C GLY A 95 9.35 13.66 3.92
N GLU A 96 8.46 13.98 2.98
CA GLU A 96 7.06 13.59 2.96
C GLU A 96 6.75 12.56 1.85
N LYS A 97 5.66 11.81 2.03
CA LYS A 97 5.06 11.02 0.95
C LYS A 97 4.61 11.88 -0.22
N SER A 98 4.57 11.31 -1.41
CA SER A 98 4.11 12.03 -2.60
C SER A 98 2.65 12.52 -2.49
N SER A 99 2.29 13.53 -3.30
CA SER A 99 0.90 14.00 -3.43
C SER A 99 -0.06 12.89 -3.89
N GLU A 100 0.40 11.95 -4.72
CA GLU A 100 -0.40 10.80 -5.14
C GLU A 100 -0.68 9.85 -3.95
N ALA A 101 0.28 9.66 -3.03
CA ALA A 101 0.04 8.86 -1.83
C ALA A 101 -0.92 9.59 -0.86
N GLN A 102 -0.81 10.91 -0.74
CA GLN A 102 -1.77 11.70 0.03
C GLN A 102 -3.18 11.62 -0.58
N LYS A 103 -3.29 11.75 -1.89
CA LYS A 103 -4.56 11.60 -2.63
C LYS A 103 -5.16 10.20 -2.37
N LEU A 104 -4.36 9.13 -2.48
CA LEU A 104 -4.82 7.78 -2.17
C LEU A 104 -5.42 7.69 -0.77
N ILE A 105 -4.75 8.23 0.25
CA ILE A 105 -5.23 8.23 1.64
C ILE A 105 -6.59 8.95 1.74
N GLU A 106 -6.73 10.12 1.14
CA GLU A 106 -7.98 10.89 1.14
C GLU A 106 -9.11 10.13 0.43
N ARG A 107 -8.80 9.44 -0.66
CA ARG A 107 -9.76 8.61 -1.40
C ARG A 107 -10.15 7.33 -0.64
N LEU A 108 -9.23 6.72 0.12
CA LEU A 108 -9.56 5.62 1.03
C LEU A 108 -10.47 6.12 2.18
N TYR A 109 -10.15 7.28 2.76
CA TYR A 109 -10.98 7.90 3.77
C TYR A 109 -12.40 8.22 3.26
N ALA A 110 -12.54 8.60 2.00
CA ALA A 110 -13.85 8.80 1.35
C ALA A 110 -14.78 7.58 1.43
N MET A 111 -14.21 6.39 1.59
CA MET A 111 -14.96 5.13 1.70
C MET A 111 -15.24 4.72 3.14
N SER A 112 -14.77 5.47 4.14
CA SER A 112 -14.86 5.13 5.57
C SER A 112 -16.28 5.04 6.12
N GLY A 113 -17.27 5.61 5.42
CA GLY A 113 -18.69 5.46 5.79
C GLY A 113 -19.34 4.16 5.34
N LYS A 114 -18.66 3.37 4.49
CA LYS A 114 -19.18 2.08 4.01
C LYS A 114 -18.94 0.99 5.06
N THR A 115 -19.88 0.04 5.10
CA THR A 115 -19.79 -1.13 5.99
C THR A 115 -19.74 -2.43 5.20
N ASN A 116 -19.15 -3.46 5.80
CA ASN A 116 -19.19 -4.84 5.33
C ASN A 116 -20.51 -5.53 5.76
N ASP A 117 -20.69 -6.80 5.39
CA ASP A 117 -21.88 -7.57 5.70
C ASP A 117 -22.08 -7.80 7.22
N LYS A 118 -21.02 -7.65 8.01
CA LYS A 118 -21.06 -7.72 9.49
C LYS A 118 -21.42 -6.39 10.15
N GLY A 119 -21.69 -5.33 9.35
CA GLY A 119 -21.96 -3.98 9.85
C GLY A 119 -20.71 -3.23 10.36
N GLN A 120 -19.51 -3.77 10.17
CA GLN A 120 -18.24 -3.14 10.49
C GLN A 120 -17.77 -2.24 9.34
N TYR A 121 -16.80 -1.35 9.59
CA TYR A 121 -16.18 -0.57 8.51
C TYR A 121 -15.58 -1.48 7.44
N VAL A 122 -15.71 -1.05 6.19
CA VAL A 122 -15.51 -1.91 4.99
C VAL A 122 -14.11 -2.52 4.87
N PHE A 123 -13.09 -1.89 5.44
CA PHE A 123 -11.70 -2.40 5.38
C PHE A 123 -11.33 -3.35 6.53
N TYR A 124 -12.24 -3.62 7.46
CA TYR A 124 -11.99 -4.59 8.54
C TYR A 124 -11.71 -5.98 7.97
N GLY A 125 -10.70 -6.64 8.54
CA GLY A 125 -10.25 -7.95 8.07
C GLY A 125 -9.20 -7.91 6.94
N LYS A 126 -8.91 -6.70 6.39
CA LYS A 126 -7.84 -6.51 5.41
C LYS A 126 -6.54 -6.08 6.08
N VAL A 127 -5.42 -6.26 5.37
CA VAL A 127 -4.08 -6.01 5.90
C VAL A 127 -3.38 -4.93 5.09
N GLY A 128 -2.66 -4.04 5.76
CA GLY A 128 -2.00 -2.89 5.14
C GLY A 128 -0.51 -2.80 5.42
N GLY A 129 0.26 -2.32 4.43
CA GLY A 129 1.68 -2.03 4.55
C GLY A 129 2.13 -0.94 3.58
N CYS A 130 3.42 -0.57 3.63
CA CYS A 130 3.94 0.45 2.72
C CYS A 130 5.40 0.20 2.31
N ILE A 131 5.76 0.70 1.12
CA ILE A 131 7.10 0.68 0.54
C ILE A 131 7.51 2.09 0.16
N ILE A 132 8.70 2.53 0.59
CA ILE A 132 9.13 3.92 0.48
C ILE A 132 10.53 3.98 -0.13
N THR A 133 10.73 4.85 -1.12
CA THR A 133 12.04 5.06 -1.76
C THR A 133 12.36 6.53 -1.87
N GLY A 134 13.63 6.88 -1.71
CA GLY A 134 14.08 8.25 -1.91
C GLY A 134 15.58 8.41 -1.86
N ASN A 135 16.04 9.62 -2.19
CA ASN A 135 17.43 10.07 -2.06
C ASN A 135 17.55 11.18 -1.00
N GLU A 136 16.63 11.17 -0.05
CA GLU A 136 16.60 12.07 1.10
C GLU A 136 15.95 11.36 2.29
N ASP A 137 16.14 11.87 3.50
CA ASP A 137 15.59 11.30 4.72
C ASP A 137 14.05 11.39 4.74
N GLY A 138 13.39 10.49 5.47
CA GLY A 138 11.95 10.54 5.65
C GLY A 138 11.21 9.20 5.53
N VAL A 139 11.89 8.05 5.34
CA VAL A 139 11.21 6.73 5.24
C VAL A 139 10.26 6.51 6.42
N LYS A 140 10.73 6.70 7.65
CA LYS A 140 9.91 6.43 8.84
C LYS A 140 8.80 7.46 9.03
N HIS A 141 9.04 8.71 8.66
CA HIS A 141 8.01 9.75 8.69
C HIS A 141 6.87 9.42 7.71
N CYS A 142 7.20 9.09 6.46
CA CYS A 142 6.21 8.66 5.46
C CYS A 142 5.45 7.40 5.94
N ALA A 143 6.18 6.41 6.48
CA ALA A 143 5.58 5.17 6.98
C ALA A 143 4.58 5.41 8.10
N MET A 144 4.91 6.23 9.11
CA MET A 144 4.00 6.57 10.21
C MET A 144 2.69 7.16 9.70
N GLY A 145 2.76 8.12 8.76
CA GLY A 145 1.56 8.75 8.21
C GLY A 145 0.70 7.77 7.40
N ILE A 146 1.32 6.91 6.59
CA ILE A 146 0.59 5.93 5.77
C ILE A 146 -0.01 4.83 6.65
N LEU A 147 0.78 4.21 7.53
CA LEU A 147 0.31 3.10 8.36
C LEU A 147 -0.78 3.53 9.35
N TYR A 148 -0.64 4.74 9.95
CA TYR A 148 -1.70 5.30 10.78
C TYR A 148 -3.00 5.51 9.98
N SER A 149 -2.89 6.07 8.77
CA SER A 149 -4.07 6.31 7.92
C SER A 149 -4.76 5.00 7.53
N LEU A 150 -4.00 3.97 7.15
CA LEU A 150 -4.53 2.64 6.84
C LEU A 150 -5.21 2.01 8.07
N GLN A 151 -4.56 2.04 9.23
CA GLN A 151 -5.12 1.53 10.47
C GLN A 151 -6.41 2.26 10.85
N HIS A 152 -6.44 3.60 10.71
CA HIS A 152 -7.60 4.42 11.05
C HIS A 152 -8.82 4.08 10.18
N VAL A 153 -8.65 3.79 8.89
CA VAL A 153 -9.77 3.42 8.01
C VAL A 153 -10.17 1.95 8.14
N GLY A 154 -9.42 1.13 8.89
CA GLY A 154 -9.84 -0.23 9.25
C GLY A 154 -8.89 -1.36 8.83
N TYR A 155 -7.75 -1.08 8.19
CA TYR A 155 -6.76 -2.10 7.89
C TYR A 155 -6.03 -2.57 9.15
N SER A 156 -5.74 -3.87 9.22
CA SER A 156 -4.85 -4.44 10.23
C SER A 156 -3.41 -4.24 9.82
N ILE A 157 -2.57 -3.77 10.73
CA ILE A 157 -1.16 -3.49 10.49
C ILE A 157 -0.30 -4.51 11.23
N PRO A 158 0.44 -5.40 10.53
CA PRO A 158 1.34 -6.36 11.18
C PRO A 158 2.61 -5.68 11.71
N PRO A 159 3.43 -6.39 12.53
CA PRO A 159 4.76 -5.93 12.85
C PRO A 159 5.59 -5.65 11.59
N GLN A 160 6.42 -4.61 11.64
CA GLN A 160 7.31 -4.22 10.54
C GLN A 160 6.58 -4.10 9.17
N ALA A 161 5.42 -3.44 9.16
CA ALA A 161 4.58 -3.26 7.99
C ALA A 161 5.14 -2.25 6.97
N ASP A 162 6.37 -1.77 7.15
CA ASP A 162 7.05 -0.85 6.27
C ASP A 162 8.39 -1.40 5.77
N ALA A 163 8.70 -1.13 4.53
CA ALA A 163 10.03 -1.31 3.96
C ALA A 163 10.46 -0.04 3.21
N GLY A 164 11.76 0.20 3.16
CA GLY A 164 12.22 1.37 2.43
C GLY A 164 13.70 1.36 2.12
N TRP A 165 14.08 2.23 1.21
CA TRP A 165 15.46 2.47 0.80
C TRP A 165 15.72 3.97 0.66
N ILE A 166 16.87 4.41 1.15
CA ILE A 166 17.37 5.77 0.99
C ILE A 166 18.71 5.70 0.28
N GLY A 167 18.82 6.40 -0.84
CA GLY A 167 20.08 6.63 -1.55
C GLY A 167 20.87 7.78 -0.97
N THR A 168 22.00 8.07 -1.60
CA THR A 168 22.82 9.25 -1.29
C THR A 168 22.00 10.52 -1.49
N VAL A 169 21.97 11.37 -0.47
CA VAL A 169 21.27 12.66 -0.50
C VAL A 169 21.79 13.54 -1.62
N GLY A 170 20.87 14.20 -2.34
CA GLY A 170 21.14 14.97 -3.53
C GLY A 170 20.88 14.17 -4.81
N PRO A 171 21.36 14.59 -6.00
CA PRO A 171 21.10 13.90 -7.26
C PRO A 171 21.97 12.63 -7.41
N GLY A 172 21.92 11.73 -6.43
CA GLY A 172 22.53 10.41 -6.49
C GLY A 172 21.70 9.42 -7.32
N PRO A 173 22.25 8.22 -7.66
CA PRO A 173 21.47 7.20 -8.32
C PRO A 173 20.34 6.74 -7.41
N SER A 174 19.23 6.35 -8.02
CA SER A 174 18.02 5.90 -7.32
C SER A 174 17.93 4.38 -7.28
N TYR A 175 17.05 3.84 -6.43
CA TYR A 175 16.88 2.38 -6.28
C TYR A 175 16.56 1.71 -7.62
N GLY A 176 17.39 0.73 -8.00
CA GLY A 176 17.23 -0.02 -9.24
C GLY A 176 17.92 0.58 -10.45
N ASP A 177 18.58 1.75 -10.34
CA ASP A 177 19.37 2.29 -11.45
C ASP A 177 20.53 1.35 -11.81
N THR A 178 20.70 1.12 -13.10
CA THR A 178 21.79 0.31 -13.68
C THR A 178 22.87 1.14 -14.34
N GLU A 179 22.65 2.45 -14.41
CA GLU A 179 23.56 3.44 -15.00
C GLU A 179 23.48 4.75 -14.17
N TRP A 180 24.62 5.44 -14.03
CA TRP A 180 24.68 6.75 -13.41
C TRP A 180 25.68 7.65 -14.13
N LYS A 181 25.28 8.85 -14.53
CA LYS A 181 26.10 9.85 -15.25
C LYS A 181 26.80 9.29 -16.51
N GLY A 182 26.12 8.37 -17.22
CA GLY A 182 26.63 7.75 -18.42
C GLY A 182 27.58 6.55 -18.18
N GLU A 183 27.79 6.19 -16.92
CA GLU A 183 28.61 5.02 -16.55
C GLU A 183 27.68 3.87 -16.10
N LYS A 184 27.91 2.67 -16.68
CA LYS A 184 27.21 1.46 -16.31
C LYS A 184 27.65 1.00 -14.93
N LEU A 185 26.71 0.66 -14.08
CA LEU A 185 26.97 0.13 -12.74
C LEU A 185 27.10 -1.40 -12.77
N ASP A 186 27.95 -1.97 -11.92
CA ASP A 186 28.17 -3.42 -11.83
C ASP A 186 26.87 -4.16 -11.43
N LYS A 187 26.03 -3.53 -10.64
CA LYS A 187 24.73 -4.04 -10.22
C LYS A 187 23.75 -2.91 -9.99
N PRO A 188 22.43 -3.20 -10.03
CA PRO A 188 21.41 -2.19 -9.75
C PRO A 188 21.57 -1.61 -8.35
N VAL A 189 21.41 -0.30 -8.24
CA VAL A 189 21.57 0.44 -6.99
C VAL A 189 20.61 -0.07 -5.92
N GLY A 190 21.12 -0.30 -4.71
CA GLY A 190 20.34 -0.71 -3.55
C GLY A 190 19.99 -2.20 -3.48
N PHE A 191 20.25 -2.98 -4.55
CA PHE A 191 19.93 -4.42 -4.57
C PHE A 191 20.82 -5.26 -3.63
N ASP A 192 21.97 -4.74 -3.23
CA ASP A 192 22.88 -5.33 -2.27
C ASP A 192 22.67 -4.80 -0.82
N SER A 193 21.69 -3.94 -0.60
CA SER A 193 21.35 -3.46 0.73
C SER A 193 20.71 -4.57 1.57
N ASP A 194 21.51 -5.22 2.43
CA ASP A 194 21.02 -6.26 3.33
C ASP A 194 19.86 -5.76 4.21
N PHE A 195 19.97 -4.53 4.72
CA PHE A 195 18.92 -3.91 5.53
C PHE A 195 17.59 -3.79 4.76
N THR A 196 17.62 -3.26 3.53
CA THR A 196 16.41 -3.09 2.70
C THR A 196 15.82 -4.43 2.31
N ASN A 197 16.66 -5.38 1.89
CA ASN A 197 16.23 -6.72 1.49
C ASN A 197 15.57 -7.48 2.66
N ARG A 198 16.20 -7.44 3.84
CA ARG A 198 15.64 -8.05 5.05
C ARG A 198 14.29 -7.42 5.43
N ASN A 199 14.21 -6.09 5.47
CA ASN A 199 12.98 -5.40 5.86
C ASN A 199 11.86 -5.63 4.85
N THR A 200 12.17 -5.64 3.55
CA THR A 200 11.18 -5.95 2.51
C THR A 200 10.68 -7.39 2.63
N THR A 201 11.58 -8.32 2.91
CA THR A 201 11.24 -9.72 3.14
C THR A 201 10.33 -9.87 4.37
N PHE A 202 10.72 -9.29 5.51
CA PHE A 202 9.93 -9.39 6.75
C PHE A 202 8.57 -8.72 6.62
N MET A 203 8.52 -7.51 6.06
CA MET A 203 7.25 -6.84 5.76
C MET A 203 6.34 -7.75 4.93
N THR A 204 6.85 -8.30 3.83
CA THR A 204 6.05 -9.11 2.91
C THR A 204 5.48 -10.35 3.59
N TYR A 205 6.31 -11.11 4.33
CA TYR A 205 5.83 -12.29 5.04
C TYR A 205 4.90 -11.95 6.22
N ASN A 206 5.15 -10.86 6.94
CA ASN A 206 4.25 -10.43 8.01
C ASN A 206 2.86 -10.03 7.48
N LEU A 207 2.80 -9.40 6.30
CA LEU A 207 1.53 -9.13 5.60
C LEU A 207 0.81 -10.43 5.23
N LEU A 208 1.53 -11.41 4.66
CA LEU A 208 0.98 -12.72 4.30
C LEU A 208 0.44 -13.48 5.51
N HIS A 209 1.23 -13.56 6.58
CA HIS A 209 0.82 -14.27 7.81
C HIS A 209 -0.43 -13.64 8.43
N LEU A 210 -0.46 -12.32 8.57
CA LEU A 210 -1.62 -11.65 9.14
C LEU A 210 -2.85 -11.78 8.23
N ALA A 211 -2.70 -11.63 6.91
CA ALA A 211 -3.81 -11.80 5.97
C ALA A 211 -4.38 -13.23 6.00
N ALA A 212 -3.52 -14.25 6.07
CA ALA A 212 -3.97 -15.63 6.21
C ALA A 212 -4.73 -15.85 7.52
N MET A 213 -4.25 -15.30 8.64
CA MET A 213 -4.96 -15.38 9.92
C MET A 213 -6.30 -14.66 9.88
N MET A 214 -6.37 -13.47 9.28
CA MET A 214 -7.62 -12.72 9.13
C MET A 214 -8.62 -13.51 8.27
N LYS A 215 -8.18 -14.00 7.12
CA LYS A 215 -9.05 -14.74 6.19
C LYS A 215 -9.54 -16.06 6.78
N ALA A 216 -8.70 -16.80 7.52
CA ALA A 216 -9.07 -18.03 8.20
C ALA A 216 -10.12 -17.83 9.30
N ASN A 217 -10.21 -16.63 9.88
CA ASN A 217 -11.18 -16.27 10.93
C ASN A 217 -12.32 -15.39 10.41
N ASP A 218 -12.46 -15.22 9.09
CA ASP A 218 -13.44 -14.32 8.49
C ASP A 218 -13.33 -12.88 9.04
N GLY A 219 -12.10 -12.37 9.19
CA GLY A 219 -11.78 -11.06 9.73
C GLY A 219 -11.99 -10.95 11.23
N TYR A 220 -12.41 -9.77 11.69
CA TYR A 220 -12.76 -9.53 13.08
C TYR A 220 -14.17 -10.01 13.41
N PRO A 221 -14.41 -10.58 14.61
CA PRO A 221 -15.76 -10.72 15.14
C PRO A 221 -16.47 -9.36 15.19
N SER A 222 -17.77 -9.32 14.90
CA SER A 222 -18.53 -8.05 14.91
C SER A 222 -18.96 -7.61 16.29
N TYR A 223 -18.81 -8.45 17.29
CA TYR A 223 -19.18 -8.14 18.66
C TYR A 223 -18.41 -6.91 19.20
N GLY A 224 -19.14 -5.86 19.55
CA GLY A 224 -18.61 -4.64 20.16
C GLY A 224 -17.92 -3.66 19.18
N ASN A 225 -17.89 -3.97 17.87
CA ASN A 225 -17.24 -3.13 16.85
C ASN A 225 -18.05 -3.01 15.54
N SER A 226 -19.34 -3.32 15.59
CA SER A 226 -20.27 -3.10 14.48
C SER A 226 -20.83 -1.68 14.53
N ARG A 227 -20.58 -0.90 13.46
CA ARG A 227 -21.15 0.43 13.30
C ARG A 227 -22.66 0.37 13.19
N LYS A 228 -23.19 -0.66 12.51
CA LYS A 228 -24.62 -0.88 12.36
C LYS A 228 -25.31 -1.08 13.71
N ASP A 229 -24.73 -1.89 14.60
CA ASP A 229 -25.28 -2.15 15.92
C ASP A 229 -25.25 -0.89 16.79
N TRP A 230 -24.14 -0.15 16.71
CA TRP A 230 -24.00 1.15 17.37
C TRP A 230 -25.09 2.13 16.95
N ASP A 231 -25.36 2.27 15.64
CA ASP A 231 -26.37 3.18 15.11
C ASP A 231 -27.79 2.73 15.47
N ASN A 232 -28.01 1.43 15.67
CA ASN A 232 -29.28 0.86 16.17
C ASN A 232 -29.47 1.02 17.70
N GLY A 233 -28.52 1.64 18.38
CA GLY A 233 -28.62 1.89 19.81
C GLY A 233 -28.09 0.77 20.70
N GLU A 234 -27.48 -0.27 20.11
CA GLU A 234 -26.81 -1.32 20.88
C GLU A 234 -25.53 -0.74 21.51
N ARG A 235 -25.56 -0.66 22.83
CA ARG A 235 -24.45 -0.13 23.66
C ARG A 235 -24.02 -1.23 24.62
N TRP A 236 -22.74 -1.16 25.09
CA TRP A 236 -22.29 -2.00 26.18
C TRP A 236 -22.97 -1.63 27.49
#